data_ba968b426feb723be3ed5c2457646dcb
#
_entry.id   ba968b426feb723be3ed5c2457646dcb
#
_cell.length_a   1.000
_cell.length_b   1.000
_cell.length_c   1.000
_cell.angle_alpha   90.00
_cell.angle_beta   90.00
_cell.angle_gamma   90.00
#
_symmetry.space_group_name_H-M   'P 1'
#
loop_
_entity.id
_entity.type
_entity.pdbx_description
1 polymer ?
#
loop_
_entity_poly.entity_id
_entity_poly.type
_entity_poly.pdbx_seq_one_letter_code
_entity_poly.pdbx_strand_id
1 'polypeptide(L)'
;ILNFFIKKIYKYFGVSEFIYPYSKSNEKLILQNNIKKVLNLKSKRELVNLKINGVLIGDLLYDTYCKKFFEATIDFKDERFKLLTKEFLILFNYWNNYFTQNLNIEKVLSSHGVYSYAIILRIALKFKKDVYLVSLDRIKKLNSKTPFEVHYSDFDIKQLNKLNKKNKVKIVKK
;
A
#
# COMPACT_ATOMS: atom_id res chain seq x y z
N ILE A 1 19.14 -11.23 -19.27
CA ILE A 1 19.77 -10.16 -20.11
C ILE A 1 19.07 -8.82 -19.85
N LEU A 2 17.74 -8.70 -19.96
CA LEU A 2 17.00 -7.44 -19.77
C LEU A 2 17.27 -6.78 -18.40
N ASN A 3 17.25 -7.56 -17.32
CA ASN A 3 17.53 -7.06 -15.95
C ASN A 3 18.94 -6.47 -15.82
N PHE A 4 19.92 -6.94 -16.57
CA PHE A 4 21.27 -6.42 -16.53
C PHE A 4 21.37 -5.03 -17.18
N PHE A 5 20.73 -4.83 -18.34
CA PHE A 5 20.69 -3.52 -18.99
C PHE A 5 19.92 -2.49 -18.19
N ILE A 6 18.76 -2.87 -17.65
CA ILE A 6 17.96 -1.99 -16.78
C ILE A 6 18.78 -1.53 -15.58
N LYS A 7 19.49 -2.44 -14.90
CA LYS A 7 20.35 -2.09 -13.76
C LYS A 7 21.47 -1.12 -14.15
N LYS A 8 22.09 -1.28 -15.33
CA LYS A 8 23.09 -0.34 -15.82
C LYS A 8 22.54 1.07 -16.03
N ILE A 9 21.36 1.19 -16.64
CA ILE A 9 20.68 2.46 -16.86
C ILE A 9 20.41 3.14 -15.50
N TYR A 10 19.83 2.44 -14.54
CA TYR A 10 19.54 3.01 -13.23
C TYR A 10 20.81 3.42 -12.46
N LYS A 11 21.89 2.64 -12.56
CA LYS A 11 23.19 3.02 -11.98
C LYS A 11 23.75 4.29 -12.59
N TYR A 12 23.59 4.50 -13.89
CA TYR A 12 23.97 5.75 -14.56
C TYR A 12 23.22 6.96 -13.98
N PHE A 13 21.96 6.79 -13.56
CA PHE A 13 21.18 7.81 -12.86
C PHE A 13 21.41 7.85 -11.35
N GLY A 14 22.47 7.25 -10.83
CA GLY A 14 22.89 7.35 -9.43
C GLY A 14 22.25 6.32 -8.50
N VAL A 15 21.56 5.30 -9.02
CA VAL A 15 21.05 4.21 -8.18
C VAL A 15 22.21 3.34 -7.70
N SER A 16 22.46 3.36 -6.39
CA SER A 16 23.53 2.60 -5.75
C SER A 16 23.15 1.14 -5.48
N GLU A 17 21.88 0.90 -5.13
CA GLU A 17 21.41 -0.41 -4.67
C GLU A 17 20.04 -0.77 -5.26
N PHE A 18 19.82 -2.08 -5.49
CA PHE A 18 18.54 -2.66 -5.88
C PHE A 18 18.07 -3.63 -4.81
N ILE A 19 16.89 -3.37 -4.24
CA ILE A 19 16.35 -4.14 -3.14
C ILE A 19 15.22 -5.04 -3.64
N TYR A 20 15.26 -6.29 -3.22
CA TYR A 20 14.24 -7.30 -3.52
C TYR A 20 13.57 -7.75 -2.22
N PRO A 21 12.39 -7.22 -1.87
CA PRO A 21 11.79 -7.37 -0.54
C PRO A 21 11.38 -8.80 -0.15
N TYR A 22 11.42 -9.74 -1.08
CA TYR A 22 10.99 -11.12 -0.81
C TYR A 22 12.13 -12.07 -0.40
N SER A 23 13.38 -11.59 -0.33
CA SER A 23 14.52 -12.51 -0.28
C SER A 23 14.91 -13.04 1.10
N LYS A 24 14.49 -12.44 2.22
CA LYS A 24 14.79 -13.00 3.58
C LYS A 24 13.98 -12.30 4.68
N SER A 25 13.09 -13.00 5.34
CA SER A 25 12.60 -12.59 6.67
C SER A 25 12.79 -13.75 7.66
N ASN A 26 13.72 -13.57 8.60
CA ASN A 26 14.04 -14.57 9.63
C ASN A 26 13.16 -14.46 10.89
N GLU A 27 12.16 -13.56 10.92
CA GLU A 27 11.33 -13.30 12.10
C GLU A 27 10.06 -14.16 12.10
N LYS A 28 10.22 -15.48 12.21
CA LYS A 28 9.11 -16.44 12.13
C LYS A 28 8.05 -16.22 13.23
N LEU A 29 8.42 -15.86 14.45
CA LEU A 29 7.48 -15.78 15.58
C LEU A 29 6.55 -14.56 15.50
N ILE A 30 7.11 -13.37 15.27
CA ILE A 30 6.32 -12.13 15.13
C ILE A 30 5.39 -12.22 13.93
N LEU A 31 5.88 -12.78 12.84
CA LEU A 31 5.09 -13.02 11.65
C LEU A 31 3.90 -13.97 11.95
N GLN A 32 4.13 -15.08 12.66
CA GLN A 32 3.07 -16.02 13.02
C GLN A 32 1.98 -15.38 13.87
N ASN A 33 2.34 -14.57 14.88
CA ASN A 33 1.38 -13.88 15.72
C ASN A 33 0.51 -12.88 14.92
N ASN A 34 1.11 -12.14 14.01
CA ASN A 34 0.39 -11.22 13.13
C ASN A 34 -0.52 -11.96 12.14
N ILE A 35 -0.07 -13.10 11.59
CA ILE A 35 -0.91 -13.95 10.74
C ILE A 35 -2.13 -14.46 11.53
N LYS A 36 -1.93 -15.02 12.72
CA LYS A 36 -3.02 -15.46 13.58
C LYS A 36 -4.00 -14.33 13.88
N LYS A 37 -3.50 -13.12 14.18
CA LYS A 37 -4.34 -11.95 14.42
C LYS A 37 -5.24 -11.63 13.22
N VAL A 38 -4.71 -11.65 11.99
CA VAL A 38 -5.49 -11.38 10.78
C VAL A 38 -6.51 -12.48 10.51
N LEU A 39 -6.09 -13.75 10.63
CA LEU A 39 -6.96 -14.90 10.32
C LEU A 39 -8.09 -15.11 11.36
N ASN A 40 -7.98 -14.52 12.54
CA ASN A 40 -9.03 -14.52 13.55
C ASN A 40 -10.08 -13.43 13.35
N LEU A 41 -9.89 -12.49 12.40
CA LEU A 41 -10.88 -11.49 12.08
C LEU A 41 -12.11 -12.13 11.44
N LYS A 42 -13.30 -11.58 11.75
CA LYS A 42 -14.57 -12.17 11.32
C LYS A 42 -15.38 -11.24 10.42
N SER A 43 -14.96 -10.00 10.26
CA SER A 43 -15.70 -9.03 9.48
C SER A 43 -14.79 -8.14 8.62
N LYS A 44 -15.33 -7.70 7.48
CA LYS A 44 -14.70 -6.68 6.63
C LYS A 44 -14.31 -5.43 7.45
N ARG A 45 -15.20 -4.98 8.35
CA ARG A 45 -14.97 -3.80 9.17
C ARG A 45 -13.74 -3.95 10.08
N GLU A 46 -13.57 -5.11 10.69
CA GLU A 46 -12.38 -5.40 11.50
C GLU A 46 -11.12 -5.40 10.64
N LEU A 47 -11.19 -6.05 9.47
CA LEU A 47 -10.06 -6.14 8.57
C LEU A 47 -9.62 -4.77 8.07
N VAL A 48 -10.52 -3.96 7.48
CA VAL A 48 -10.13 -2.66 6.89
C VAL A 48 -9.57 -1.68 7.91
N ASN A 49 -9.90 -1.86 9.20
CA ASN A 49 -9.38 -1.06 10.30
C ASN A 49 -8.15 -1.68 10.99
N LEU A 50 -7.65 -2.80 10.48
CA LEU A 50 -6.52 -3.49 11.09
C LEU A 50 -5.25 -2.65 11.03
N LYS A 51 -4.64 -2.46 12.20
CA LYS A 51 -3.32 -1.85 12.35
C LYS A 51 -2.33 -2.87 12.89
N ILE A 52 -1.13 -2.88 12.32
CA ILE A 52 0.02 -3.62 12.83
C ILE A 52 1.16 -2.62 13.08
N ASN A 53 1.73 -2.66 14.27
CA ASN A 53 2.76 -1.71 14.71
C ASN A 53 2.36 -0.23 14.50
N GLY A 54 1.06 0.10 14.69
CA GLY A 54 0.53 1.44 14.50
C GLY A 54 0.26 1.85 13.05
N VAL A 55 0.60 1.02 12.07
CA VAL A 55 0.36 1.26 10.65
C VAL A 55 -0.95 0.61 10.24
N LEU A 56 -1.88 1.35 9.64
CA LEU A 56 -3.09 0.81 9.05
C LEU A 56 -2.72 0.06 7.77
N ILE A 57 -3.04 -1.22 7.70
CA ILE A 57 -2.70 -2.08 6.57
C ILE A 57 -3.84 -2.96 6.09
N GLY A 58 -4.90 -3.05 6.87
CA GLY A 58 -5.97 -3.99 6.58
C GLY A 58 -6.78 -3.64 5.35
N ASP A 59 -6.99 -2.36 5.07
CA ASP A 59 -7.60 -1.88 3.83
C ASP A 59 -6.75 -2.24 2.60
N LEU A 60 -5.42 -2.11 2.70
CA LEU A 60 -4.52 -2.51 1.61
C LEU A 60 -4.56 -4.02 1.36
N LEU A 61 -4.63 -4.83 2.43
CA LEU A 61 -4.77 -6.27 2.31
C LEU A 61 -6.11 -6.64 1.65
N TYR A 62 -7.21 -5.99 2.09
CA TYR A 62 -8.54 -6.17 1.51
C TYR A 62 -8.53 -5.86 0.01
N ASP A 63 -8.05 -4.68 -0.38
CA ASP A 63 -8.03 -4.24 -1.76
C ASP A 63 -7.10 -5.11 -2.62
N THR A 64 -5.96 -5.54 -2.05
CA THR A 64 -5.04 -6.47 -2.74
C THR A 64 -5.70 -7.81 -3.04
N TYR A 65 -6.48 -8.35 -2.09
CA TYR A 65 -7.23 -9.59 -2.29
C TYR A 65 -8.26 -9.43 -3.40
N CYS A 66 -9.13 -8.43 -3.29
CA CYS A 66 -10.19 -8.18 -4.27
C CYS A 66 -9.61 -8.00 -5.68
N LYS A 67 -8.52 -7.24 -5.82
CA LYS A 67 -7.84 -7.05 -7.11
C LYS A 67 -7.20 -8.33 -7.63
N LYS A 68 -6.45 -9.05 -6.80
CA LYS A 68 -5.66 -10.22 -7.22
C LYS A 68 -6.54 -11.37 -7.68
N PHE A 69 -7.70 -11.53 -7.04
CA PHE A 69 -8.60 -12.66 -7.28
C PHE A 69 -9.91 -12.29 -8.00
N PHE A 70 -10.07 -11.01 -8.36
CA PHE A 70 -11.28 -10.48 -9.02
C PHE A 70 -12.56 -10.72 -8.22
N GLU A 71 -12.44 -10.65 -6.89
CA GLU A 71 -13.55 -10.86 -5.97
C GLU A 71 -14.17 -9.54 -5.51
N ALA A 72 -15.49 -9.50 -5.35
CA ALA A 72 -16.19 -8.31 -4.86
C ALA A 72 -15.95 -8.07 -3.35
N THR A 73 -15.64 -9.13 -2.61
CA THR A 73 -15.35 -9.08 -1.18
C THR A 73 -14.52 -10.27 -0.74
N ILE A 74 -14.05 -10.27 0.51
CA ILE A 74 -13.25 -11.36 1.07
C ILE A 74 -14.17 -12.45 1.66
N ASP A 75 -13.84 -13.70 1.36
CA ASP A 75 -14.21 -14.86 2.17
C ASP A 75 -13.03 -15.17 3.13
N PHE A 76 -13.27 -15.01 4.44
CA PHE A 76 -12.26 -15.27 5.47
C PHE A 76 -11.86 -16.76 5.60
N LYS A 77 -12.65 -17.66 5.02
CA LYS A 77 -12.34 -19.10 4.96
C LYS A 77 -11.53 -19.49 3.73
N ASP A 78 -11.39 -18.60 2.76
CA ASP A 78 -10.65 -18.86 1.53
C ASP A 78 -9.16 -19.08 1.81
N GLU A 79 -8.62 -20.20 1.36
CA GLU A 79 -7.18 -20.49 1.48
C GLU A 79 -6.31 -19.46 0.74
N ARG A 80 -6.83 -18.88 -0.36
CA ARG A 80 -6.16 -17.80 -1.10
C ARG A 80 -5.97 -16.57 -0.23
N PHE A 81 -6.95 -16.25 0.66
CA PHE A 81 -6.82 -15.16 1.61
C PHE A 81 -5.74 -15.43 2.66
N LYS A 82 -5.66 -16.66 3.17
CA LYS A 82 -4.62 -17.07 4.13
C LYS A 82 -3.23 -16.95 3.51
N LEU A 83 -3.06 -17.43 2.28
CA LEU A 83 -1.79 -17.36 1.57
C LEU A 83 -1.38 -15.91 1.30
N LEU A 84 -2.31 -15.10 0.79
CA LEU A 84 -2.07 -13.68 0.54
C LEU A 84 -1.73 -12.92 1.83
N THR A 85 -2.41 -13.21 2.93
CA THR A 85 -2.12 -12.62 4.24
C THR A 85 -0.67 -12.88 4.65
N LYS A 86 -0.18 -14.10 4.46
CA LYS A 86 1.21 -14.45 4.75
C LYS A 86 2.19 -13.65 3.88
N GLU A 87 1.97 -13.63 2.56
CA GLU A 87 2.81 -12.86 1.61
C GLU A 87 2.83 -11.37 1.97
N PHE A 88 1.66 -10.80 2.26
CA PHE A 88 1.47 -9.40 2.60
C PHE A 88 2.20 -9.00 3.90
N LEU A 89 2.11 -9.85 4.93
CA LEU A 89 2.78 -9.62 6.20
C LEU A 89 4.30 -9.83 6.14
N ILE A 90 4.79 -10.72 5.29
CA ILE A 90 6.23 -10.84 4.99
C ILE A 90 6.73 -9.52 4.41
N LEU A 91 6.03 -8.97 3.42
CA LEU A 91 6.38 -7.69 2.79
C LEU A 91 6.32 -6.54 3.81
N PHE A 92 5.29 -6.52 4.67
CA PHE A 92 5.17 -5.52 5.73
C PHE A 92 6.35 -5.58 6.71
N ASN A 93 6.70 -6.76 7.22
CA ASN A 93 7.81 -6.94 8.15
C ASN A 93 9.13 -6.55 7.50
N TYR A 94 9.34 -6.93 6.24
CA TYR A 94 10.54 -6.55 5.49
C TYR A 94 10.73 -5.03 5.48
N TRP A 95 9.72 -4.26 5.07
CA TRP A 95 9.83 -2.80 5.02
C TRP A 95 9.91 -2.17 6.40
N ASN A 96 9.19 -2.70 7.39
CA ASN A 96 9.30 -2.17 8.77
C ASN A 96 10.72 -2.33 9.30
N ASN A 97 11.34 -3.49 9.10
CA ASN A 97 12.73 -3.74 9.53
C ASN A 97 13.72 -2.93 8.71
N TYR A 98 13.50 -2.81 7.41
CA TYR A 98 14.36 -2.01 6.54
C TYR A 98 14.44 -0.56 7.02
N PHE A 99 13.32 0.09 7.34
CA PHE A 99 13.32 1.45 7.87
C PHE A 99 13.85 1.55 9.30
N THR A 100 13.74 0.49 10.09
CA THR A 100 14.35 0.44 11.43
C THR A 100 15.88 0.43 11.36
N GLN A 101 16.43 -0.27 10.37
CA GLN A 101 17.87 -0.42 10.19
C GLN A 101 18.51 0.71 9.37
N ASN A 102 17.74 1.38 8.52
CA ASN A 102 18.22 2.42 7.61
C ASN A 102 17.63 3.79 7.95
N LEU A 103 18.06 4.36 9.07
CA LEU A 103 17.54 5.64 9.56
C LEU A 103 17.94 6.84 8.69
N ASN A 104 18.97 6.71 7.88
CA ASN A 104 19.47 7.72 6.95
C ASN A 104 18.57 7.95 5.72
N ILE A 105 17.60 7.09 5.46
CA ILE A 105 16.62 7.33 4.41
C ILE A 105 15.81 8.58 4.76
N GLU A 106 15.80 9.56 3.90
CA GLU A 106 15.06 10.81 4.09
C GLU A 106 13.74 10.82 3.31
N LYS A 107 13.75 10.29 2.09
CA LYS A 107 12.65 10.42 1.14
C LYS A 107 12.28 9.09 0.51
N VAL A 108 10.98 8.91 0.27
CA VAL A 108 10.44 7.74 -0.44
C VAL A 108 9.53 8.23 -1.57
N LEU A 109 9.79 7.74 -2.77
CA LEU A 109 8.98 8.02 -3.94
C LEU A 109 8.35 6.72 -4.45
N SER A 110 7.08 6.79 -4.82
CA SER A 110 6.37 5.66 -5.44
C SER A 110 5.40 6.18 -6.50
N SER A 111 5.21 5.40 -7.53
CA SER A 111 4.15 5.63 -8.53
C SER A 111 2.80 5.00 -8.13
N HIS A 112 2.77 4.19 -7.07
CA HIS A 112 1.57 3.46 -6.65
C HIS A 112 1.30 3.66 -5.15
N GLY A 113 0.13 4.23 -4.84
CA GLY A 113 -0.34 4.49 -3.47
C GLY A 113 -1.43 3.53 -2.99
N VAL A 114 -1.64 2.39 -3.68
CA VAL A 114 -2.72 1.44 -3.43
C VAL A 114 -2.20 0.01 -3.33
N TYR A 115 -3.03 -0.89 -2.81
CA TYR A 115 -2.72 -2.30 -2.66
C TYR A 115 -1.43 -2.54 -1.83
N SER A 116 -0.80 -3.67 -2.01
CA SER A 116 0.47 -4.00 -1.35
C SER A 116 1.61 -3.02 -1.68
N TYR A 117 1.53 -2.29 -2.78
CA TYR A 117 2.53 -1.28 -3.15
C TYR A 117 2.55 -0.08 -2.18
N ALA A 118 1.42 0.23 -1.52
CA ALA A 118 1.35 1.33 -0.56
C ALA A 118 1.93 1.00 0.82
N ILE A 119 2.29 -0.25 1.10
CA ILE A 119 2.87 -0.66 2.39
C ILE A 119 4.11 0.15 2.74
N ILE A 120 5.04 0.26 1.79
CA ILE A 120 6.28 1.02 2.00
C ILE A 120 6.00 2.48 2.32
N LEU A 121 5.01 3.11 1.66
CA LEU A 121 4.67 4.50 1.89
C LEU A 121 4.13 4.74 3.30
N ARG A 122 3.22 3.87 3.76
CA ARG A 122 2.64 3.97 5.10
C ARG A 122 3.66 3.71 6.20
N ILE A 123 4.57 2.78 5.99
CA ILE A 123 5.67 2.52 6.91
C ILE A 123 6.62 3.73 6.95
N ALA A 124 7.01 4.28 5.79
CA ALA A 124 7.86 5.46 5.72
C ALA A 124 7.26 6.66 6.46
N LEU A 125 5.95 6.91 6.32
CA LEU A 125 5.23 7.94 7.08
C LEU A 125 5.29 7.70 8.60
N LYS A 126 5.16 6.45 9.06
CA LYS A 126 5.35 6.08 10.47
C LYS A 126 6.75 6.46 10.97
N PHE A 127 7.77 6.25 10.14
CA PHE A 127 9.16 6.62 10.44
C PHE A 127 9.47 8.11 10.16
N LYS A 128 8.43 8.94 9.95
CA LYS A 128 8.52 10.39 9.71
C LYS A 128 9.39 10.77 8.50
N LYS A 129 9.41 9.91 7.49
CA LYS A 129 10.11 10.18 6.23
C LYS A 129 9.25 11.04 5.31
N ASP A 130 9.89 11.79 4.42
CA ASP A 130 9.19 12.48 3.35
C ASP A 130 8.72 11.49 2.29
N VAL A 131 7.41 11.41 2.07
CA VAL A 131 6.81 10.44 1.17
C VAL A 131 6.11 11.15 0.02
N TYR A 132 6.45 10.74 -1.20
CA TYR A 132 5.91 11.33 -2.41
C TYR A 132 5.27 10.27 -3.30
N LEU A 133 4.07 10.60 -3.77
CA LEU A 133 3.39 9.84 -4.81
C LEU A 133 3.58 10.57 -6.13
N VAL A 134 4.12 9.85 -7.11
CA VAL A 134 4.47 10.40 -8.43
C VAL A 134 3.48 9.86 -9.45
N SER A 135 2.79 10.74 -10.16
CA SER A 135 1.95 10.43 -11.32
C SER A 135 2.50 11.09 -12.58
N LEU A 136 1.86 10.88 -13.71
CA LEU A 136 2.31 11.42 -14.99
C LEU A 136 2.35 12.95 -15.03
N ASP A 137 1.44 13.59 -14.28
CA ASP A 137 1.18 15.04 -14.34
C ASP A 137 1.59 15.78 -13.06
N ARG A 138 1.87 15.06 -11.97
CA ARG A 138 2.14 15.68 -10.67
C ARG A 138 2.93 14.82 -9.70
N ILE A 139 3.55 15.49 -8.72
CA ILE A 139 4.14 14.86 -7.54
C ILE A 139 3.37 15.37 -6.32
N LYS A 140 2.83 14.44 -5.51
CA LYS A 140 2.08 14.75 -4.32
C LYS A 140 2.83 14.29 -3.07
N LYS A 141 3.09 15.21 -2.14
CA LYS A 141 3.64 14.87 -0.83
C LYS A 141 2.51 14.29 0.03
N LEU A 142 2.69 13.06 0.50
CA LEU A 142 1.77 12.42 1.45
C LEU A 142 2.12 12.83 2.88
N ASN A 143 1.12 12.75 3.75
CA ASN A 143 1.30 12.99 5.17
C ASN A 143 0.51 11.97 6.00
N SER A 144 0.71 11.94 7.32
CA SER A 144 0.05 10.98 8.21
C SER A 144 -1.47 11.15 8.30
N LYS A 145 -2.00 12.32 7.91
CA LYS A 145 -3.45 12.60 7.93
C LYS A 145 -4.14 12.14 6.64
N THR A 146 -3.41 12.08 5.54
CA THR A 146 -3.93 11.71 4.22
C THR A 146 -3.13 10.57 3.56
N PRO A 147 -2.91 9.44 4.27
CA PRO A 147 -2.16 8.31 3.71
C PRO A 147 -2.95 7.55 2.64
N PHE A 148 -4.24 7.85 2.50
CA PHE A 148 -5.20 7.13 1.65
C PHE A 148 -5.54 7.85 0.36
N GLU A 149 -4.92 9.01 0.10
CA GLU A 149 -5.19 9.73 -1.13
C GLU A 149 -4.70 8.94 -2.33
N VAL A 150 -5.64 8.42 -3.06
CA VAL A 150 -5.44 7.65 -4.28
C VAL A 150 -5.05 8.58 -5.43
N HIS A 151 -4.35 8.06 -6.43
CA HIS A 151 -3.96 8.76 -7.66
C HIS A 151 -5.10 9.52 -8.37
N TYR A 152 -6.33 9.06 -8.18
CA TYR A 152 -7.50 9.56 -8.91
C TYR A 152 -8.31 10.58 -8.11
N SER A 153 -7.88 10.97 -6.93
CA SER A 153 -8.71 11.73 -5.99
C SER A 153 -8.63 13.24 -6.11
N ASP A 154 -8.18 13.76 -7.23
CA ASP A 154 -8.47 15.17 -7.54
C ASP A 154 -9.84 15.34 -8.18
N PHE A 155 -10.67 14.37 -7.99
CA PHE A 155 -12.11 14.65 -8.09
C PHE A 155 -12.45 15.61 -6.95
N ASP A 156 -12.39 16.91 -7.26
CA ASP A 156 -12.71 17.94 -6.30
C ASP A 156 -14.20 17.77 -5.93
N ILE A 157 -14.44 17.09 -4.81
CA ILE A 157 -15.80 16.94 -4.23
C ILE A 157 -16.48 18.32 -4.14
N LYS A 158 -15.71 19.40 -3.98
CA LYS A 158 -16.22 20.78 -4.02
C LYS A 158 -16.73 21.16 -5.40
N GLN A 159 -16.11 20.67 -6.47
CA GLN A 159 -16.62 20.90 -7.84
C GLN A 159 -17.88 20.08 -8.10
N LEU A 160 -17.95 18.83 -7.66
CA LEU A 160 -19.18 18.02 -7.70
C LEU A 160 -20.32 18.68 -6.92
N ASN A 161 -20.03 19.27 -5.77
CA ASN A 161 -21.03 19.98 -4.98
C ASN A 161 -21.52 21.29 -5.62
N LYS A 162 -20.74 21.86 -6.54
CA LYS A 162 -21.14 23.02 -7.35
C LYS A 162 -22.03 22.65 -8.55
N LEU A 163 -22.08 21.35 -8.95
CA LEU A 163 -22.98 20.92 -10.01
C LEU A 163 -24.43 21.07 -9.53
N ASN A 164 -25.20 21.84 -10.32
CA ASN A 164 -26.60 22.07 -10.04
C ASN A 164 -27.37 20.73 -9.89
N LYS A 165 -28.30 20.62 -8.94
CA LYS A 165 -29.10 19.42 -8.68
C LYS A 165 -29.72 18.82 -9.97
N LYS A 166 -30.16 19.66 -10.93
CA LYS A 166 -30.67 19.23 -12.25
C LYS A 166 -29.65 18.45 -13.08
N ASN A 167 -28.36 18.81 -13.04
CA ASN A 167 -27.31 18.13 -13.77
C ASN A 167 -26.93 16.81 -13.11
N LYS A 168 -26.97 16.73 -11.78
CA LYS A 168 -26.76 15.48 -11.03
C LYS A 168 -27.78 14.40 -11.40
N VAL A 169 -29.05 14.77 -11.53
CA VAL A 169 -30.13 13.84 -11.90
C VAL A 169 -30.00 13.34 -13.35
N LYS A 170 -29.47 14.14 -14.26
CA LYS A 170 -29.20 13.70 -15.65
C LYS A 170 -28.07 12.69 -15.75
N ILE A 171 -27.04 12.78 -14.92
CA ILE A 171 -25.89 11.87 -14.90
C ILE A 171 -26.29 10.49 -14.37
N VAL A 172 -27.19 10.43 -13.40
CA VAL A 172 -27.66 9.17 -12.79
C VAL A 172 -28.69 8.43 -13.64
N LYS A 173 -29.32 9.09 -14.62
CA LYS A 173 -30.35 8.50 -15.51
C LYS A 173 -29.81 8.00 -16.85
N LYS A 174 -28.51 8.04 -17.10
CA LYS A 174 -27.84 7.44 -18.26
C LYS A 174 -27.09 6.16 -17.82
#